data_87a2e9b649e53d0b043c78c64a944dc9
#
_entry.id   87a2e9b649e53d0b043c78c64a944dc9
#
_cell.length_a   1.000
_cell.length_b   1.000
_cell.length_c   1.000
_cell.angle_alpha   90.00
_cell.angle_beta   90.00
_cell.angle_gamma   90.00
#
_symmetry.space_group_name_H-M   'P 1'
#
loop_
_entity.id
_entity.type
_entity.pdbx_description
1 polymer ?
#
loop_
_entity_poly.entity_id
_entity_poly.type
_entity_poly.pdbx_seq_one_letter_code
_entity_poly.pdbx_strand_id
1 'polypeptide(L)'
;SYCTGRIMGNLLEHSVVYLPLLWLHCAYINSKEAQYLGLMYAGLRFLYHVIFGVFGEFTYAIEFSTGPSMAVVYYFFNSLLCKALLDQEWKDYLPSNPILMVPFVIAQSLFFFLVVWGLPTGHLVSGLVDAARPAKKKM
;
A
#
# COMPACT_ATOMS: atom_id res chain seq x y z
N SER A 1 16.92 12.16 15.13
CA SER A 1 16.61 10.97 15.93
C SER A 1 16.17 9.81 15.02
N TYR A 2 16.34 8.56 15.48
CA TYR A 2 15.97 7.36 14.73
C TYR A 2 14.50 7.36 14.31
N CYS A 3 13.60 7.73 15.21
CA CYS A 3 12.15 7.78 14.92
C CYS A 3 11.81 8.75 13.79
N THR A 4 12.40 9.93 13.78
CA THR A 4 12.15 10.92 12.71
C THR A 4 12.59 10.40 11.35
N GLY A 5 13.76 9.75 11.28
CA GLY A 5 14.26 9.16 10.03
C GLY A 5 13.34 8.04 9.51
N ARG A 6 12.84 7.18 10.39
CA ARG A 6 11.89 6.09 10.04
C ARG A 6 10.56 6.63 9.53
N ILE A 7 10.02 7.65 10.20
CA ILE A 7 8.76 8.30 9.81
C ILE A 7 8.89 8.91 8.42
N MET A 8 9.94 9.68 8.19
CA MET A 8 10.18 10.34 6.90
C MET A 8 10.46 9.33 5.78
N GLY A 9 11.26 8.30 6.06
CA GLY A 9 11.53 7.23 5.10
C GLY A 9 10.24 6.52 4.65
N ASN A 10 9.42 6.11 5.60
CA ASN A 10 8.15 5.45 5.33
C ASN A 10 7.18 6.35 4.55
N LEU A 11 7.12 7.65 4.86
CA LEU A 11 6.30 8.61 4.11
C LEU A 11 6.77 8.72 2.65
N LEU A 12 8.07 8.84 2.41
CA LEU A 12 8.64 8.95 1.08
C LEU A 12 8.41 7.68 0.25
N GLU A 13 8.68 6.49 0.83
CA GLU A 13 8.47 5.20 0.18
C GLU A 13 7.04 5.04 -0.33
N HIS A 14 6.05 5.38 0.48
CA HIS A 14 4.64 5.30 0.10
C HIS A 14 4.23 6.39 -0.89
N SER A 15 4.79 7.59 -0.80
CA SER A 15 4.44 8.72 -1.67
C SER A 15 4.77 8.46 -3.13
N VAL A 16 5.86 7.76 -3.41
CA VAL A 16 6.29 7.42 -4.78
C VAL A 16 5.24 6.59 -5.51
N VAL A 17 4.53 5.72 -4.81
CA VAL A 17 3.47 4.90 -5.40
C VAL A 17 2.12 5.59 -5.34
N TYR A 18 1.79 6.17 -4.18
CA TYR A 18 0.48 6.74 -3.92
C TYR A 18 0.17 7.97 -4.79
N LEU A 19 1.09 8.93 -4.90
CA LEU A 19 0.84 10.17 -5.62
C LEU A 19 0.55 9.98 -7.12
N PRO A 20 1.31 9.18 -7.87
CA PRO A 20 0.97 8.88 -9.25
C PRO A 20 -0.40 8.21 -9.40
N LEU A 21 -0.74 7.25 -8.53
CA LEU A 21 -2.03 6.57 -8.57
C LEU A 21 -3.19 7.53 -8.28
N LEU A 22 -3.04 8.41 -7.28
CA LEU A 22 -4.02 9.45 -6.96
C LEU A 22 -4.27 10.37 -8.16
N TRP A 23 -3.21 10.87 -8.79
CA TRP A 23 -3.29 11.75 -9.95
C TRP A 23 -3.94 11.07 -11.15
N LEU A 24 -3.53 9.86 -11.47
CA LEU A 24 -4.12 9.08 -12.56
C LEU A 24 -5.60 8.78 -12.30
N HIS A 25 -5.95 8.39 -11.08
CA HIS A 25 -7.36 8.16 -10.71
C HIS A 25 -8.20 9.43 -10.83
N CYS A 26 -7.67 10.56 -10.37
CA CYS A 26 -8.30 11.88 -10.48
C CYS A 26 -8.54 12.28 -11.95
N ALA A 27 -7.57 12.02 -12.82
CA ALA A 27 -7.60 12.43 -14.22
C ALA A 27 -8.49 11.52 -15.09
N TYR A 28 -8.47 10.20 -14.85
CA TYR A 28 -9.06 9.21 -15.77
C TYR A 28 -10.33 8.54 -15.25
N ILE A 29 -10.61 8.62 -13.95
CA ILE A 29 -11.76 7.93 -13.35
C ILE A 29 -12.71 8.95 -12.70
N ASN A 30 -12.36 9.44 -11.50
CA ASN A 30 -13.24 10.31 -10.75
C ASN A 30 -12.46 11.23 -9.79
N SER A 31 -12.52 12.54 -10.05
CA SER A 31 -11.81 13.53 -9.25
C SER A 31 -12.39 13.70 -7.83
N LYS A 32 -13.70 13.56 -7.65
CA LYS A 32 -14.33 13.65 -6.32
C LYS A 32 -13.97 12.46 -5.46
N GLU A 33 -14.00 11.26 -6.04
CA GLU A 33 -13.63 10.03 -5.36
C GLU A 33 -12.14 10.06 -4.97
N ALA A 34 -11.26 10.50 -5.89
CA ALA A 34 -9.84 10.71 -5.61
C ALA A 34 -9.63 11.68 -4.45
N GLN A 35 -10.39 12.75 -4.37
CA GLN A 35 -10.31 13.71 -3.26
C GLN A 35 -10.67 13.07 -1.91
N TYR A 36 -11.80 12.35 -1.81
CA TYR A 36 -12.22 11.72 -0.57
C TYR A 36 -11.24 10.63 -0.11
N LEU A 37 -10.89 9.74 -1.00
CA LEU A 37 -9.95 8.66 -0.69
C LEU A 37 -8.54 9.20 -0.43
N GLY A 38 -8.15 10.27 -1.11
CA GLY A 38 -6.91 10.98 -0.88
C GLY A 38 -6.82 11.58 0.52
N LEU A 39 -7.88 12.26 0.97
CA LEU A 39 -7.96 12.80 2.33
C LEU A 39 -7.98 11.69 3.39
N MET A 40 -8.72 10.61 3.13
CA MET A 40 -8.75 9.44 4.02
C MET A 40 -7.34 8.83 4.15
N TYR A 41 -6.64 8.64 3.05
CA TYR A 41 -5.25 8.17 3.07
C TYR A 41 -4.34 9.09 3.88
N ALA A 42 -4.41 10.41 3.65
CA ALA A 42 -3.60 11.38 4.39
C ALA A 42 -3.87 11.33 5.90
N GLY A 43 -5.15 11.23 6.31
CA GLY A 43 -5.53 11.07 7.72
C GLY A 43 -5.01 9.78 8.34
N LEU A 44 -5.09 8.65 7.62
CA LEU A 44 -4.54 7.37 8.07
C LEU A 44 -3.01 7.41 8.19
N ARG A 45 -2.31 8.07 7.24
CA ARG A 45 -0.86 8.24 7.33
C ARG A 45 -0.46 9.18 8.46
N PHE A 46 -1.24 10.22 8.74
CA PHE A 46 -1.05 11.05 9.92
C PHE A 46 -1.20 10.24 11.23
N LEU A 47 -2.22 9.37 11.30
CA LEU A 47 -2.40 8.48 12.44
C LEU A 47 -1.18 7.56 12.66
N TYR A 48 -0.56 7.07 11.57
CA TYR A 48 0.70 6.32 11.66
C TYR A 48 1.78 7.11 12.39
N HIS A 49 1.95 8.39 12.06
CA HIS A 49 2.96 9.24 12.71
C HIS A 49 2.70 9.42 14.20
N VAL A 50 1.42 9.60 14.57
CA VAL A 50 1.01 9.73 15.98
C VAL A 50 1.29 8.44 16.75
N ILE A 51 0.87 7.30 16.22
CA ILE A 51 1.08 5.98 16.85
C ILE A 51 2.58 5.71 17.02
N PHE A 52 3.35 5.86 15.95
CA PHE A 52 4.78 5.61 15.99
C PHE A 52 5.53 6.60 16.90
N GLY A 53 5.08 7.86 16.94
CA GLY A 53 5.63 8.88 17.84
C GLY A 53 5.39 8.58 19.31
N VAL A 54 4.23 8.00 19.67
CA VAL A 54 3.88 7.63 21.04
C VAL A 54 4.62 6.37 21.50
N PHE A 55 4.66 5.33 20.68
CA PHE A 55 5.24 4.04 21.09
C PHE A 55 6.76 3.94 20.80
N GLY A 56 7.28 4.73 19.87
CA GLY A 56 8.71 4.74 19.53
C GLY A 56 9.22 3.51 18.79
N GLU A 57 8.39 2.49 18.63
CA GLU A 57 8.70 1.21 18.01
C GLU A 57 7.52 0.69 17.18
N PHE A 58 7.77 -0.37 16.40
CA PHE A 58 6.72 -1.01 15.63
C PHE A 58 5.79 -1.80 16.56
N THR A 59 4.51 -1.45 16.54
CA THR A 59 3.45 -2.13 17.31
C THR A 59 2.30 -2.55 16.40
N TYR A 60 1.49 -3.52 16.83
CA TYR A 60 0.28 -3.92 16.08
C TYR A 60 -0.71 -2.77 15.89
N ALA A 61 -0.67 -1.73 16.74
CA ALA A 61 -1.50 -0.54 16.57
C ALA A 61 -1.21 0.20 15.25
N ILE A 62 -0.01 0.08 14.70
CA ILE A 62 0.38 0.67 13.41
C ILE A 62 -0.45 0.06 12.26
N GLU A 63 -0.84 -1.20 12.35
CA GLU A 63 -1.63 -1.87 11.32
C GLU A 63 -3.02 -1.24 11.13
N PHE A 64 -3.60 -0.62 12.17
CA PHE A 64 -4.85 0.15 12.05
C PHE A 64 -4.72 1.36 11.13
N SER A 65 -3.51 1.86 10.94
CA SER A 65 -3.21 2.94 9.99
C SER A 65 -2.72 2.37 8.64
N THR A 66 -1.78 1.43 8.69
CA THR A 66 -1.11 0.90 7.49
C THR A 66 -2.07 0.08 6.62
N GLY A 67 -2.82 -0.85 7.20
CA GLY A 67 -3.76 -1.70 6.47
C GLY A 67 -4.78 -0.89 5.65
N PRO A 68 -5.57 0.00 6.28
CA PRO A 68 -6.53 0.83 5.56
C PRO A 68 -5.88 1.79 4.54
N SER A 69 -4.71 2.36 4.83
CA SER A 69 -4.02 3.21 3.86
C SER A 69 -3.55 2.44 2.63
N MET A 70 -3.08 1.22 2.79
CA MET A 70 -2.74 0.34 1.67
C MET A 70 -3.98 -0.08 0.88
N ALA A 71 -5.13 -0.29 1.53
CA ALA A 71 -6.38 -0.57 0.84
C ALA A 71 -6.77 0.56 -0.13
N VAL A 72 -6.55 1.81 0.22
CA VAL A 72 -6.76 2.96 -0.69
C VAL A 72 -5.82 2.88 -1.90
N VAL A 73 -4.56 2.59 -1.68
CA VAL A 73 -3.57 2.45 -2.78
C VAL A 73 -4.00 1.33 -3.74
N TYR A 74 -4.40 0.18 -3.21
CA TYR A 74 -4.88 -0.94 -4.01
C TYR A 74 -6.18 -0.63 -4.75
N TYR A 75 -7.08 0.12 -4.11
CA TYR A 75 -8.30 0.57 -4.77
C TYR A 75 -7.97 1.44 -6.00
N PHE A 76 -7.10 2.43 -5.87
CA PHE A 76 -6.68 3.24 -7.00
C PHE A 76 -6.03 2.41 -8.10
N PHE A 77 -5.13 1.51 -7.73
CA PHE A 77 -4.45 0.64 -8.69
C PHE A 77 -5.45 -0.23 -9.45
N ASN A 78 -6.36 -0.91 -8.76
CA ASN A 78 -7.34 -1.78 -9.40
C ASN A 78 -8.33 -1.00 -10.26
N SER A 79 -8.75 0.18 -9.80
CA SER A 79 -9.63 1.06 -10.58
C SER A 79 -8.99 1.46 -11.90
N LEU A 80 -7.70 1.84 -11.86
CA LEU A 80 -6.94 2.17 -13.07
C LEU A 80 -6.73 0.96 -13.97
N LEU A 81 -6.43 -0.20 -13.39
CA LEU A 81 -6.23 -1.43 -14.14
C LEU A 81 -7.53 -1.87 -14.83
N CYS A 82 -8.66 -1.87 -14.14
CA CYS A 82 -9.97 -2.18 -14.72
C CYS A 82 -10.32 -1.19 -15.83
N LYS A 83 -10.10 0.10 -15.61
CA LYS A 83 -10.37 1.11 -16.63
C LYS A 83 -9.49 0.92 -17.86
N ALA A 84 -8.21 0.60 -17.68
CA ALA A 84 -7.25 0.44 -18.78
C ALA A 84 -7.47 -0.86 -19.59
N LEU A 85 -7.84 -1.97 -18.94
CA LEU A 85 -7.94 -3.28 -19.56
C LEU A 85 -9.36 -3.61 -20.01
N LEU A 86 -10.39 -3.19 -19.26
CA LEU A 86 -11.78 -3.59 -19.45
C LEU A 86 -12.69 -2.44 -19.84
N ASP A 87 -12.19 -1.20 -19.77
CA ASP A 87 -12.96 0.05 -19.91
C ASP A 87 -14.18 0.12 -18.96
N GLN A 88 -14.08 -0.53 -17.80
CA GLN A 88 -15.13 -0.62 -16.79
C GLN A 88 -14.65 0.01 -15.49
N GLU A 89 -15.58 0.40 -14.62
CA GLU A 89 -15.23 0.95 -13.32
C GLU A 89 -15.10 -0.16 -12.27
N TRP A 90 -14.02 -0.14 -11.51
CA TRP A 90 -13.77 -1.12 -10.45
C TRP A 90 -14.89 -1.21 -9.42
N LYS A 91 -15.54 -0.08 -9.12
CA LYS A 91 -16.67 -0.04 -8.18
C LYS A 91 -17.84 -0.95 -8.58
N ASP A 92 -18.02 -1.25 -9.88
CA ASP A 92 -19.10 -2.10 -10.37
C ASP A 92 -18.90 -3.57 -9.98
N TYR A 93 -17.64 -3.95 -9.65
CA TYR A 93 -17.29 -5.28 -9.14
C TYR A 93 -17.31 -5.37 -7.63
N LEU A 94 -17.43 -4.24 -6.92
CA LEU A 94 -17.47 -4.24 -5.48
C LEU A 94 -18.86 -4.66 -4.96
N PRO A 95 -18.90 -5.45 -3.87
CA PRO A 95 -20.17 -5.78 -3.25
C PRO A 95 -20.92 -4.51 -2.83
N SER A 96 -22.17 -4.37 -3.24
CA SER A 96 -23.02 -3.24 -2.86
C SER A 96 -23.37 -3.25 -1.35
N ASN A 97 -23.20 -4.40 -0.67
CA ASN A 97 -23.40 -4.52 0.77
C ASN A 97 -22.12 -4.12 1.51
N PRO A 98 -22.15 -3.05 2.35
CA PRO A 98 -20.99 -2.59 3.10
C PRO A 98 -20.40 -3.65 4.05
N ILE A 99 -21.22 -4.59 4.55
CA ILE A 99 -20.75 -5.69 5.42
C ILE A 99 -19.85 -6.65 4.63
N LEU A 100 -20.15 -6.91 3.35
CA LEU A 100 -19.34 -7.75 2.48
C LEU A 100 -18.13 -7.01 1.89
N MET A 101 -18.19 -5.69 1.85
CA MET A 101 -17.09 -4.86 1.34
C MET A 101 -15.84 -4.95 2.23
N VAL A 102 -16.02 -5.00 3.56
CA VAL A 102 -14.89 -5.09 4.50
C VAL A 102 -14.07 -6.37 4.30
N PRO A 103 -14.65 -7.59 4.36
CA PRO A 103 -13.89 -8.80 4.12
C PRO A 103 -13.33 -8.89 2.69
N PHE A 104 -14.01 -8.32 1.69
CA PHE A 104 -13.53 -8.26 0.32
C PHE A 104 -12.24 -7.40 0.21
N VAL A 105 -12.23 -6.20 0.80
CA VAL A 105 -11.05 -5.33 0.83
C VAL A 105 -9.89 -5.98 1.58
N ILE A 106 -10.18 -6.65 2.71
CA ILE A 106 -9.18 -7.39 3.47
C ILE A 106 -8.59 -8.53 2.62
N ALA A 107 -9.44 -9.35 2.01
CA ALA A 107 -9.02 -10.48 1.17
C ALA A 107 -8.18 -9.99 -0.02
N GLN A 108 -8.58 -8.91 -0.66
CA GLN A 108 -7.84 -8.29 -1.75
C GLN A 108 -6.48 -7.76 -1.29
N SER A 109 -6.42 -7.09 -0.14
CA SER A 109 -5.17 -6.59 0.43
C SER A 109 -4.21 -7.73 0.75
N LEU A 110 -4.72 -8.83 1.34
CA LEU A 110 -3.94 -10.04 1.62
C LEU A 110 -3.47 -10.72 0.33
N PHE A 111 -4.33 -10.83 -0.68
CA PHE A 111 -3.97 -11.39 -1.97
C PHE A 111 -2.84 -10.60 -2.64
N PHE A 112 -2.95 -9.27 -2.67
CA PHE A 112 -1.91 -8.41 -3.21
C PHE A 112 -0.60 -8.52 -2.41
N PHE A 113 -0.69 -8.54 -1.08
CA PHE A 113 0.48 -8.72 -0.22
C PHE A 113 1.19 -10.05 -0.52
N LEU A 114 0.44 -11.14 -0.64
CA LEU A 114 0.99 -12.47 -0.92
C LEU A 114 1.55 -12.59 -2.33
N VAL A 115 0.83 -12.07 -3.34
CA VAL A 115 1.20 -12.25 -4.76
C VAL A 115 2.26 -11.25 -5.20
N VAL A 116 2.14 -9.98 -4.81
CA VAL A 116 3.06 -8.92 -5.26
C VAL A 116 4.33 -8.86 -4.41
N TRP A 117 4.22 -9.13 -3.09
CA TRP A 117 5.36 -9.07 -2.17
C TRP A 117 5.93 -10.45 -1.79
N GLY A 118 5.09 -11.45 -1.65
CA GLY A 118 5.51 -12.76 -1.13
C GLY A 118 6.25 -13.62 -2.16
N LEU A 119 5.82 -13.64 -3.41
CA LEU A 119 6.38 -14.54 -4.41
C LEU A 119 7.58 -13.98 -5.18
N PRO A 120 7.55 -12.73 -5.74
CA PRO A 120 8.67 -12.25 -6.54
C PRO A 120 9.83 -11.69 -5.72
N THR A 121 9.55 -10.98 -4.61
CA THR A 121 10.59 -10.27 -3.87
C THR A 121 11.40 -11.17 -2.96
N GLY A 122 10.78 -12.16 -2.32
CA GLY A 122 11.49 -13.10 -1.46
C GLY A 122 12.55 -13.91 -2.20
N HIS A 123 12.20 -14.47 -3.35
CA HIS A 123 13.12 -15.31 -4.13
C HIS A 123 14.13 -14.53 -4.97
N LEU A 124 13.72 -13.41 -5.58
CA LEU A 124 14.63 -12.57 -6.38
C LEU A 124 15.64 -11.84 -5.50
N VAL A 125 15.22 -11.26 -4.38
CA VAL A 125 16.12 -10.55 -3.48
C VAL A 125 17.06 -11.52 -2.76
N SER A 126 16.58 -12.68 -2.29
CA SER A 126 17.47 -13.68 -1.69
C SER A 126 18.51 -14.21 -2.70
N GLY A 127 18.09 -14.49 -3.94
CA GLY A 127 19.00 -14.92 -5.01
C GLY A 127 20.04 -13.87 -5.36
N LEU A 128 19.67 -12.59 -5.43
CA LEU A 128 20.61 -11.49 -5.68
C LEU A 128 21.57 -11.25 -4.50
N VAL A 129 21.07 -11.35 -3.27
CA VAL A 129 21.89 -11.20 -2.07
C VAL A 129 22.90 -12.36 -1.96
N ASP A 130 22.49 -13.58 -2.24
CA ASP A 130 23.37 -14.74 -2.22
C ASP A 130 24.41 -14.71 -3.35
N ALA A 131 24.03 -14.22 -4.53
CA ALA A 131 24.96 -14.01 -5.64
C ALA A 131 25.98 -12.87 -5.37
N ALA A 132 25.59 -11.86 -4.61
CA ALA A 132 26.45 -10.73 -4.24
C ALA A 132 27.36 -11.00 -3.02
N ARG A 133 27.13 -12.10 -2.29
CA ARG A 133 28.01 -12.46 -1.15
C ARG A 133 29.38 -12.93 -1.65
N PRO A 134 30.45 -12.25 -1.25
CA PRO A 134 31.81 -12.74 -1.60
C PRO A 134 31.99 -14.12 -1.04
N ALA A 135 32.52 -15.04 -1.86
CA ALA A 135 32.83 -16.39 -1.45
C ALA A 135 33.68 -16.37 -0.18
N LYS A 136 33.16 -16.93 0.94
CA LYS A 136 33.93 -17.06 2.17
C LYS A 136 35.23 -17.80 1.83
N LYS A 137 36.36 -17.09 1.85
CA LYS A 137 37.66 -17.75 1.81
C LYS A 137 37.69 -18.75 2.96
N LYS A 138 37.70 -20.02 2.64
CA LYS A 138 38.04 -21.08 3.61
C LYS A 138 39.48 -20.82 4.05
N MET A 139 39.65 -20.37 5.29
CA MET A 139 40.93 -20.43 5.99
C MET A 139 41.14 -21.84 6.50
#